data_8db63d5233ec827f43dca93e101f6d6c
#
_entry.id   8db63d5233ec827f43dca93e101f6d6c
#
_cell.length_a   1.000
_cell.length_b   1.000
_cell.length_c   1.000
_cell.angle_alpha   90.00
_cell.angle_beta   90.00
_cell.angle_gamma   90.00
#
_symmetry.space_group_name_H-M   'P 1'
#
loop_
_entity.id
_entity.type
_entity.pdbx_description
1 polymer ?
#
loop_
_entity_poly.entity_id
_entity_poly.type
_entity_poly.pdbx_seq_one_letter_code
_entity_poly.pdbx_strand_id
1 'polypeptide(L)'
;MEIPFVLSMESKLMLTNSWQEKLQNILKCLQLNKPDPRVGIVGIGSELRGDDGVGPYLVQRLSSSLQERDSLLMIDAGLAPENCTGLLRRFVPDLVILIDAADLEQTPGSMEVIPWQDSIGLSASTHSLPLNLFAKYLKQELNCEIVLLGIQPVNIRLNETLNPILRISAENAALDIANLLSNSSPCMQYRGHDL
;
A
#
# COMPACT_ATOMS: atom_id res chain seq x y z
N MET A 1 -21.37 -25.81 20.56
CA MET A 1 -20.06 -25.12 20.52
C MET A 1 -20.02 -24.45 19.14
N GLU A 2 -20.49 -23.21 19.05
CA GLU A 2 -20.55 -22.44 17.81
C GLU A 2 -19.14 -21.95 17.48
N ILE A 3 -18.63 -22.30 16.30
CA ILE A 3 -17.41 -21.76 15.75
C ILE A 3 -17.73 -20.30 15.39
N PRO A 4 -17.04 -19.29 15.92
CA PRO A 4 -17.30 -17.92 15.52
C PRO A 4 -17.04 -17.80 14.01
N PHE A 5 -18.05 -17.34 13.30
CA PHE A 5 -18.00 -17.03 11.87
C PHE A 5 -16.95 -15.93 11.65
N VAL A 6 -15.74 -16.34 11.34
CA VAL A 6 -14.69 -15.39 10.94
C VAL A 6 -15.04 -14.93 9.53
N LEU A 7 -15.61 -13.72 9.43
CA LEU A 7 -15.79 -13.03 8.16
C LEU A 7 -14.47 -13.05 7.39
N SER A 8 -14.52 -13.42 6.10
CA SER A 8 -13.35 -13.36 5.22
C SER A 8 -12.80 -11.92 5.22
N MET A 9 -11.52 -11.77 4.96
CA MET A 9 -10.87 -10.45 4.87
C MET A 9 -11.59 -9.53 3.87
N GLU A 10 -12.09 -10.09 2.77
CA GLU A 10 -12.90 -9.40 1.75
C GLU A 10 -14.21 -8.85 2.31
N SER A 11 -14.91 -9.63 3.16
CA SER A 11 -16.17 -9.18 3.78
C SER A 11 -15.96 -8.04 4.79
N LYS A 12 -14.80 -8.00 5.48
CA LYS A 12 -14.44 -6.90 6.38
C LYS A 12 -14.06 -5.62 5.63
N LEU A 13 -13.45 -5.73 4.45
CA LEU A 13 -13.10 -4.59 3.60
C LEU A 13 -14.34 -3.80 3.15
N MET A 14 -15.45 -4.49 2.91
CA MET A 14 -16.71 -3.89 2.43
C MET A 14 -17.50 -3.11 3.48
N LEU A 15 -17.18 -3.27 4.77
CA LEU A 15 -17.93 -2.65 5.88
C LEU A 15 -17.37 -1.29 6.33
N THR A 16 -16.28 -0.81 5.76
CA THR A 16 -15.59 0.42 6.18
C THR A 16 -15.59 1.46 5.07
N ASN A 17 -15.78 2.74 5.43
CA ASN A 17 -15.95 3.84 4.47
C ASN A 17 -14.63 4.53 4.08
N SER A 18 -13.53 4.42 4.86
CA SER A 18 -12.27 5.08 4.58
C SER A 18 -11.14 4.10 4.22
N TRP A 19 -10.21 4.55 3.39
CA TRP A 19 -9.04 3.75 3.04
C TRP A 19 -8.16 3.45 4.26
N GLN A 20 -8.08 4.38 5.23
CA GLN A 20 -7.34 4.19 6.49
C GLN A 20 -7.92 3.04 7.30
N GLU A 21 -9.24 2.99 7.46
CA GLU A 21 -9.92 1.92 8.20
C GLU A 21 -9.74 0.57 7.50
N LYS A 22 -9.84 0.54 6.17
CA LYS A 22 -9.60 -0.68 5.37
C LYS A 22 -8.18 -1.20 5.61
N LEU A 23 -7.16 -0.34 5.48
CA LEU A 23 -5.76 -0.71 5.70
C LEU A 23 -5.49 -1.13 7.15
N GLN A 24 -6.05 -0.42 8.13
CA GLN A 24 -5.93 -0.76 9.54
C GLN A 24 -6.50 -2.16 9.84
N ASN A 25 -7.66 -2.48 9.25
CA ASN A 25 -8.28 -3.80 9.44
C ASN A 25 -7.43 -4.93 8.86
N ILE A 26 -6.81 -4.70 7.68
CA ILE A 26 -5.88 -5.66 7.08
C ILE A 26 -4.69 -5.89 8.01
N LEU A 27 -4.04 -4.82 8.49
CA LEU A 27 -2.91 -4.91 9.40
C LEU A 27 -3.27 -5.63 10.70
N LYS A 28 -4.42 -5.30 11.31
CA LYS A 28 -4.92 -6.00 12.51
C LYS A 28 -5.15 -7.50 12.28
N CYS A 29 -5.73 -7.87 11.13
CA CYS A 29 -5.94 -9.29 10.79
C CYS A 29 -4.61 -10.05 10.66
N LEU A 30 -3.59 -9.44 10.06
CA LEU A 30 -2.26 -10.03 9.95
C LEU A 30 -1.60 -10.19 11.32
N GLN A 31 -1.74 -9.19 12.19
CA GLN A 31 -1.17 -9.20 13.55
C GLN A 31 -1.76 -10.28 14.46
N LEU A 32 -3.00 -10.72 14.23
CA LEU A 32 -3.58 -11.87 14.95
C LEU A 32 -2.74 -13.15 14.76
N ASN A 33 -2.10 -13.30 13.59
CA ASN A 33 -1.30 -14.47 13.26
C ASN A 33 0.21 -14.23 13.44
N LYS A 34 0.66 -12.98 13.32
CA LYS A 34 2.07 -12.58 13.37
C LYS A 34 2.19 -11.19 13.98
N PRO A 35 2.73 -11.06 15.21
CA PRO A 35 2.77 -9.79 15.95
C PRO A 35 3.48 -8.64 15.20
N ASP A 36 4.53 -8.95 14.43
CA ASP A 36 5.27 -7.98 13.60
C ASP A 36 5.26 -8.45 12.12
N PRO A 37 4.17 -8.18 11.37
CA PRO A 37 4.08 -8.57 9.97
C PRO A 37 5.04 -7.76 9.11
N ARG A 38 5.66 -8.41 8.14
CA ARG A 38 6.57 -7.78 7.17
C ARG A 38 5.75 -7.11 6.07
N VAL A 39 5.90 -5.79 5.93
CA VAL A 39 5.12 -4.99 4.98
C VAL A 39 6.04 -4.45 3.89
N GLY A 40 5.75 -4.79 2.64
CA GLY A 40 6.34 -4.18 1.46
C GLY A 40 5.44 -3.04 0.95
N ILE A 41 6.00 -1.87 0.71
CA ILE A 41 5.30 -0.72 0.11
C ILE A 41 5.98 -0.39 -1.21
N VAL A 42 5.21 -0.39 -2.30
CA VAL A 42 5.72 -0.22 -3.66
C VAL A 42 5.01 0.95 -4.32
N GLY A 43 5.73 2.03 -4.57
CA GLY A 43 5.23 3.18 -5.33
C GLY A 43 5.44 2.95 -6.83
N ILE A 44 4.38 3.09 -7.61
CA ILE A 44 4.34 2.83 -9.05
C ILE A 44 3.97 4.12 -9.76
N GLY A 45 4.57 4.36 -10.93
CA GLY A 45 4.32 5.53 -11.76
C GLY A 45 5.56 6.30 -12.16
N SER A 46 5.39 7.42 -12.86
CA SER A 46 6.49 8.23 -13.42
C SER A 46 6.40 9.69 -13.01
N GLU A 47 7.43 10.19 -12.36
CA GLU A 47 7.56 11.63 -12.01
C GLU A 47 7.57 12.55 -13.25
N LEU A 48 7.85 12.00 -14.44
CA LEU A 48 7.83 12.76 -15.71
C LEU A 48 6.42 12.91 -16.29
N ARG A 49 5.39 12.32 -15.66
CA ARG A 49 4.02 12.27 -16.17
C ARG A 49 3.00 12.88 -15.21
N GLY A 50 3.32 14.02 -14.61
CA GLY A 50 2.40 14.72 -13.71
C GLY A 50 2.02 13.85 -12.51
N ASP A 51 0.72 13.61 -12.36
CA ASP A 51 0.17 12.90 -11.21
C ASP A 51 0.42 11.38 -11.20
N ASP A 52 0.91 10.83 -12.31
CA ASP A 52 1.40 9.45 -12.36
C ASP A 52 2.55 9.20 -11.36
N GLY A 53 3.32 10.25 -11.02
CA GLY A 53 4.39 10.17 -10.02
C GLY A 53 3.94 10.16 -8.57
N VAL A 54 2.64 10.10 -8.27
CA VAL A 54 2.14 10.18 -6.88
C VAL A 54 2.54 8.99 -6.02
N GLY A 55 2.61 7.77 -6.59
CA GLY A 55 3.05 6.56 -5.89
C GLY A 55 4.51 6.65 -5.42
N PRO A 56 5.49 6.89 -6.32
CA PRO A 56 6.89 7.18 -5.97
C PRO A 56 7.03 8.30 -4.95
N TYR A 57 6.31 9.41 -5.15
CA TYR A 57 6.35 10.54 -4.23
C TYR A 57 5.91 10.17 -2.82
N LEU A 58 4.80 9.42 -2.67
CA LEU A 58 4.30 8.97 -1.37
C LEU A 58 5.32 8.06 -0.68
N VAL A 59 5.91 7.10 -1.40
CA VAL A 59 6.95 6.22 -0.86
C VAL A 59 8.17 7.02 -0.40
N GLN A 60 8.59 8.04 -1.14
CA GLN A 60 9.69 8.92 -0.73
C GLN A 60 9.36 9.66 0.57
N ARG A 61 8.11 10.16 0.74
CA ARG A 61 7.67 10.81 1.98
C ARG A 61 7.65 9.84 3.16
N LEU A 62 7.16 8.63 2.96
CA LEU A 62 7.19 7.58 3.98
C LEU A 62 8.62 7.24 4.41
N SER A 63 9.53 7.05 3.47
CA SER A 63 10.94 6.75 3.75
C SER A 63 11.63 7.85 4.56
N SER A 64 11.20 9.10 4.38
CA SER A 64 11.71 10.24 5.15
C SER A 64 11.12 10.35 6.56
N SER A 65 9.95 9.73 6.81
CA SER A 65 9.18 9.85 8.04
C SER A 65 9.32 8.65 8.97
N LEU A 66 9.69 7.49 8.44
CA LEU A 66 9.82 6.24 9.19
C LEU A 66 11.28 5.84 9.37
N GLN A 67 11.61 5.31 10.55
CA GLN A 67 12.90 4.68 10.76
C GLN A 67 12.98 3.34 10.01
N GLU A 68 14.16 3.01 9.50
CA GLU A 68 14.42 1.70 8.91
C GLU A 68 14.18 0.60 9.94
N ARG A 69 13.51 -0.46 9.51
CA ARG A 69 13.28 -1.66 10.32
C ARG A 69 13.17 -2.89 9.44
N ASP A 70 13.56 -4.05 9.96
CA ASP A 70 13.59 -5.32 9.24
C ASP A 70 12.21 -5.80 8.76
N SER A 71 11.13 -5.28 9.36
CA SER A 71 9.75 -5.61 9.00
C SER A 71 9.14 -4.67 7.96
N LEU A 72 9.89 -3.69 7.43
CA LEU A 72 9.38 -2.72 6.46
C LEU A 72 10.33 -2.58 5.27
N LEU A 73 9.81 -2.77 4.07
CA LEU A 73 10.51 -2.54 2.80
C LEU A 73 9.74 -1.51 1.98
N MET A 74 10.40 -0.42 1.61
CA MET A 74 9.84 0.63 0.76
C MET A 74 10.59 0.69 -0.56
N ILE A 75 9.85 0.67 -1.69
CA ILE A 75 10.43 0.61 -3.04
C ILE A 75 9.75 1.65 -3.92
N ASP A 76 10.54 2.52 -4.52
CA ASP A 76 10.15 3.25 -5.73
C ASP A 76 10.38 2.31 -6.93
N ALA A 77 9.30 1.83 -7.51
CA ALA A 77 9.36 0.89 -8.63
C ALA A 77 9.28 1.58 -10.01
N GLY A 78 9.00 2.87 -10.02
CA GLY A 78 8.85 3.63 -11.26
C GLY A 78 7.78 3.01 -12.18
N LEU A 79 8.08 2.97 -13.48
CA LEU A 79 7.17 2.42 -14.52
C LEU A 79 7.22 0.89 -14.67
N ALA A 80 8.16 0.22 -14.02
CA ALA A 80 8.42 -1.21 -14.20
C ALA A 80 8.38 -1.96 -12.85
N PRO A 81 7.19 -2.08 -12.22
CA PRO A 81 7.05 -2.69 -10.90
C PRO A 81 7.51 -4.16 -10.85
N GLU A 82 7.51 -4.86 -11.98
CA GLU A 82 8.04 -6.22 -12.11
C GLU A 82 9.53 -6.33 -11.72
N ASN A 83 10.32 -5.25 -11.87
CA ASN A 83 11.72 -5.23 -11.51
C ASN A 83 11.96 -5.33 -9.99
N CYS A 84 10.98 -4.98 -9.16
CA CYS A 84 11.10 -5.07 -7.70
C CYS A 84 10.87 -6.49 -7.15
N THR A 85 10.44 -7.45 -7.98
CA THR A 85 10.10 -8.82 -7.56
C THR A 85 11.24 -9.51 -6.82
N GLY A 86 12.47 -9.32 -7.27
CA GLY A 86 13.67 -9.91 -6.62
C GLY A 86 13.90 -9.36 -5.20
N LEU A 87 13.59 -8.10 -4.95
CA LEU A 87 13.64 -7.49 -3.62
C LEU A 87 12.54 -8.05 -2.72
N LEU A 88 11.30 -8.10 -3.22
CA LEU A 88 10.17 -8.65 -2.50
C LEU A 88 10.36 -10.12 -2.13
N ARG A 89 10.91 -10.94 -3.04
CA ARG A 89 11.24 -12.35 -2.73
C ARG A 89 12.22 -12.49 -1.57
N ARG A 90 13.28 -11.68 -1.55
CA ARG A 90 14.26 -11.71 -0.45
C ARG A 90 13.67 -11.19 0.85
N PHE A 91 12.79 -10.23 0.75
CA PHE A 91 12.13 -9.63 1.90
C PHE A 91 11.07 -10.56 2.52
N VAL A 92 10.42 -11.45 1.75
CA VAL A 92 9.36 -12.36 2.19
C VAL A 92 8.25 -11.61 2.95
N PRO A 93 7.50 -10.72 2.28
CA PRO A 93 6.46 -9.92 2.92
C PRO A 93 5.25 -10.77 3.34
N ASP A 94 4.53 -10.32 4.36
CA ASP A 94 3.20 -10.80 4.73
C ASP A 94 2.10 -9.97 4.03
N LEU A 95 2.43 -8.70 3.72
CA LEU A 95 1.58 -7.76 2.99
C LEU A 95 2.42 -6.97 1.99
N VAL A 96 1.90 -6.79 0.79
CA VAL A 96 2.41 -5.80 -0.18
C VAL A 96 1.32 -4.77 -0.46
N ILE A 97 1.66 -3.49 -0.26
CA ILE A 97 0.82 -2.34 -0.61
C ILE A 97 1.38 -1.74 -1.89
N LEU A 98 0.64 -1.86 -2.98
CA LEU A 98 0.95 -1.23 -4.26
C LEU A 98 0.26 0.13 -4.31
N ILE A 99 1.00 1.21 -4.57
CA ILE A 99 0.50 2.58 -4.60
C ILE A 99 0.64 3.13 -6.01
N ASP A 100 -0.47 3.53 -6.63
CA ASP A 100 -0.51 4.00 -8.01
C ASP A 100 -1.58 5.10 -8.21
N ALA A 101 -1.42 5.90 -9.26
CA ALA A 101 -2.47 6.75 -9.76
C ALA A 101 -3.58 5.89 -10.38
N ALA A 102 -4.82 6.06 -9.94
CA ALA A 102 -5.96 5.27 -10.37
C ALA A 102 -7.17 6.15 -10.68
N ASP A 103 -7.86 5.83 -11.76
CA ASP A 103 -9.14 6.46 -12.07
C ASP A 103 -10.25 5.84 -11.23
N LEU A 104 -10.56 6.52 -10.14
CA LEU A 104 -11.56 6.11 -9.15
C LEU A 104 -12.92 6.74 -9.41
N GLU A 105 -13.04 7.56 -10.46
CA GLU A 105 -14.22 8.41 -10.74
C GLU A 105 -14.59 9.31 -9.52
N GLN A 106 -13.57 9.78 -8.80
CA GLN A 106 -13.71 10.59 -7.59
C GLN A 106 -13.03 11.95 -7.74
N THR A 107 -13.15 12.78 -6.70
CA THR A 107 -12.43 14.06 -6.68
C THR A 107 -10.92 13.86 -6.65
N PRO A 108 -10.12 14.69 -7.36
CA PRO A 108 -8.66 14.59 -7.34
C PRO A 108 -8.08 14.54 -5.93
N GLY A 109 -7.12 13.65 -5.73
CA GLY A 109 -6.50 13.39 -4.43
C GLY A 109 -7.28 12.45 -3.51
N SER A 110 -8.48 12.00 -3.90
CA SER A 110 -9.19 10.91 -3.21
C SER A 110 -8.38 9.62 -3.28
N MET A 111 -8.49 8.80 -2.25
CA MET A 111 -7.77 7.54 -2.13
C MET A 111 -8.70 6.40 -1.78
N GLU A 112 -8.40 5.22 -2.33
CA GLU A 112 -9.15 4.01 -2.04
C GLU A 112 -8.24 2.79 -1.95
N VAL A 113 -8.49 1.93 -0.95
CA VAL A 113 -7.93 0.56 -0.91
C VAL A 113 -8.83 -0.34 -1.74
N ILE A 114 -8.26 -0.86 -2.82
CA ILE A 114 -8.95 -1.66 -3.84
C ILE A 114 -8.42 -3.09 -3.73
N PRO A 115 -9.29 -4.12 -3.66
CA PRO A 115 -8.88 -5.49 -3.88
C PRO A 115 -8.21 -5.61 -5.26
N TRP A 116 -7.07 -6.29 -5.35
CA TRP A 116 -6.34 -6.37 -6.61
C TRP A 116 -7.15 -7.02 -7.75
N GLN A 117 -8.13 -7.86 -7.42
CA GLN A 117 -9.05 -8.48 -8.38
C GLN A 117 -9.93 -7.45 -9.08
N ASP A 118 -10.28 -6.37 -8.37
CA ASP A 118 -11.19 -5.33 -8.83
C ASP A 118 -10.46 -4.17 -9.53
N SER A 119 -9.12 -4.24 -9.64
CA SER A 119 -8.28 -3.18 -10.23
C SER A 119 -8.21 -3.20 -11.76
N ILE A 120 -9.01 -4.04 -12.43
CA ILE A 120 -9.02 -4.14 -13.89
C ILE A 120 -9.48 -2.81 -14.50
N GLY A 121 -8.57 -2.17 -15.26
CA GLY A 121 -8.88 -0.92 -15.96
C GLY A 121 -8.81 0.35 -15.10
N LEU A 122 -8.49 0.25 -13.80
CA LEU A 122 -8.42 1.42 -12.92
C LEU A 122 -7.06 2.15 -12.97
N SER A 123 -5.97 1.49 -13.42
CA SER A 123 -4.70 2.18 -13.55
C SER A 123 -4.83 3.34 -14.53
N ALA A 124 -4.56 4.56 -14.07
CA ALA A 124 -4.58 5.75 -14.90
C ALA A 124 -3.39 5.77 -15.87
N SER A 125 -2.33 5.03 -15.56
CA SER A 125 -1.09 4.97 -16.35
C SER A 125 -1.07 3.77 -17.31
N THR A 126 -0.30 3.92 -18.39
CA THR A 126 -0.05 2.86 -19.39
C THR A 126 1.20 2.07 -19.02
N HIS A 127 1.15 1.31 -17.91
CA HIS A 127 2.22 0.37 -17.60
C HIS A 127 2.28 -0.76 -18.63
N SER A 128 3.46 -1.30 -18.88
CA SER A 128 3.65 -2.42 -19.79
C SER A 128 2.96 -3.70 -19.29
N LEU A 129 2.85 -3.86 -17.97
CA LEU A 129 2.15 -4.96 -17.29
C LEU A 129 0.92 -4.41 -16.54
N PRO A 130 -0.29 -4.89 -16.84
CA PRO A 130 -1.47 -4.54 -16.06
C PRO A 130 -1.29 -4.86 -14.57
N LEU A 131 -1.63 -3.90 -13.71
CA LEU A 131 -1.34 -3.97 -12.28
C LEU A 131 -2.03 -5.15 -11.57
N ASN A 132 -3.23 -5.53 -12.02
CA ASN A 132 -3.94 -6.73 -11.54
C ASN A 132 -3.18 -8.03 -11.86
N LEU A 133 -2.51 -8.11 -13.01
CA LEU A 133 -1.69 -9.28 -13.37
C LEU A 133 -0.41 -9.33 -12.53
N PHE A 134 0.21 -8.19 -12.28
CA PHE A 134 1.38 -8.10 -11.40
C PHE A 134 1.00 -8.48 -9.96
N ALA A 135 -0.09 -7.97 -9.42
CA ALA A 135 -0.60 -8.32 -8.10
C ALA A 135 -0.93 -9.82 -7.99
N LYS A 136 -1.59 -10.39 -8.99
CA LYS A 136 -1.86 -11.84 -9.07
C LYS A 136 -0.58 -12.66 -9.03
N TYR A 137 0.41 -12.26 -9.81
CA TYR A 137 1.72 -12.91 -9.83
C TYR A 137 2.39 -12.85 -8.45
N LEU A 138 2.44 -11.67 -7.81
CA LEU A 138 2.99 -11.52 -6.46
C LEU A 138 2.25 -12.39 -5.44
N LYS A 139 0.92 -12.44 -5.48
CA LYS A 139 0.11 -13.29 -4.59
C LYS A 139 0.48 -14.76 -4.71
N GLN A 140 0.66 -15.24 -5.93
CA GLN A 140 1.01 -16.65 -6.21
C GLN A 140 2.47 -16.97 -5.81
N GLU A 141 3.38 -16.06 -6.11
CA GLU A 141 4.81 -16.26 -5.89
C GLU A 141 5.22 -16.11 -4.42
N LEU A 142 4.64 -15.14 -3.71
CA LEU A 142 5.05 -14.77 -2.36
C LEU A 142 4.12 -15.31 -1.28
N ASN A 143 2.95 -15.79 -1.64
CA ASN A 143 1.89 -16.23 -0.72
C ASN A 143 1.58 -15.19 0.39
N CYS A 144 1.60 -13.90 0.02
CA CYS A 144 1.33 -12.77 0.92
C CYS A 144 0.01 -12.09 0.56
N GLU A 145 -0.49 -11.21 1.42
CA GLU A 145 -1.62 -10.36 1.08
C GLU A 145 -1.17 -9.23 0.15
N ILE A 146 -2.03 -8.86 -0.81
CA ILE A 146 -1.78 -7.78 -1.76
C ILE A 146 -2.96 -6.82 -1.73
N VAL A 147 -2.68 -5.55 -1.56
CA VAL A 147 -3.67 -4.47 -1.69
C VAL A 147 -3.15 -3.37 -2.59
N LEU A 148 -4.07 -2.70 -3.26
CA LEU A 148 -3.81 -1.51 -4.06
C LEU A 148 -4.33 -0.30 -3.29
N LEU A 149 -3.49 0.72 -3.15
CA LEU A 149 -3.90 2.06 -2.75
C LEU A 149 -3.92 2.93 -4.00
N GLY A 150 -5.10 3.08 -4.59
CA GLY A 150 -5.33 3.96 -5.74
C GLY A 150 -5.49 5.41 -5.30
N ILE A 151 -4.96 6.33 -6.09
CA ILE A 151 -5.03 7.78 -5.84
C ILE A 151 -5.57 8.46 -7.09
N GLN A 152 -6.72 9.17 -6.98
CA GLN A 152 -7.35 9.86 -8.10
C GLN A 152 -6.48 11.00 -8.63
N PRO A 153 -5.98 10.95 -9.87
CA PRO A 153 -5.19 12.02 -10.47
C PRO A 153 -6.07 13.16 -10.99
N VAL A 154 -5.46 14.34 -11.20
CA VAL A 154 -6.01 15.42 -12.05
C VAL A 154 -5.66 15.13 -13.51
N ASN A 155 -4.39 14.86 -13.78
CA ASN A 155 -3.89 14.50 -15.12
C ASN A 155 -2.55 13.76 -15.04
N ILE A 156 -2.26 12.96 -16.07
CA ILE A 156 -1.03 12.17 -16.22
C ILE A 156 -0.25 12.54 -17.48
N ARG A 157 -0.25 13.82 -17.86
CA ARG A 157 0.43 14.29 -19.08
C ARG A 157 1.94 14.29 -18.93
N LEU A 158 2.63 13.97 -20.00
CA LEU A 158 4.10 14.00 -20.06
C LEU A 158 4.63 15.43 -19.86
N ASN A 159 5.75 15.55 -19.19
CA ASN A 159 6.44 16.81 -18.84
C ASN A 159 5.63 17.75 -17.94
N GLU A 160 4.68 17.24 -17.20
CA GLU A 160 4.00 17.96 -16.13
C GLU A 160 4.55 17.53 -14.76
N THR A 161 4.40 18.39 -13.77
CA THR A 161 4.78 18.11 -12.38
C THR A 161 3.57 17.62 -11.59
N LEU A 162 3.83 16.93 -10.49
CA LEU A 162 2.80 16.48 -9.56
C LEU A 162 1.93 17.65 -9.09
N ASN A 163 0.62 17.52 -9.26
CA ASN A 163 -0.35 18.55 -8.89
C ASN A 163 -0.29 18.83 -7.38
N PRO A 164 -0.37 20.10 -6.94
CA PRO A 164 -0.36 20.46 -5.52
C PRO A 164 -1.41 19.73 -4.68
N ILE A 165 -2.60 19.45 -5.23
CA ILE A 165 -3.66 18.69 -4.53
C ILE A 165 -3.16 17.29 -4.20
N LEU A 166 -2.59 16.58 -5.19
CA LEU A 166 -2.07 15.23 -4.98
C LEU A 166 -0.84 15.21 -4.07
N ARG A 167 -0.01 16.25 -4.16
CA ARG A 167 1.13 16.41 -3.24
C ARG A 167 0.65 16.44 -1.79
N ILE A 168 -0.32 17.31 -1.47
CA ILE A 168 -0.88 17.43 -0.12
C ILE A 168 -1.56 16.12 0.31
N SER A 169 -2.34 15.50 -0.59
CA SER A 169 -2.99 14.23 -0.29
C SER A 169 -1.98 13.12 0.01
N ALA A 170 -0.90 13.01 -0.78
CA ALA A 170 0.17 12.03 -0.56
C ALA A 170 0.95 12.30 0.74
N GLU A 171 1.23 13.57 1.09
CA GLU A 171 1.88 13.92 2.36
C GLU A 171 1.03 13.52 3.57
N ASN A 172 -0.28 13.81 3.53
CA ASN A 172 -1.21 13.37 4.58
C ASN A 172 -1.30 11.84 4.67
N ALA A 173 -1.40 11.17 3.52
CA ALA A 173 -1.43 9.71 3.48
C ALA A 173 -0.14 9.07 4.01
N ALA A 174 1.02 9.67 3.74
CA ALA A 174 2.29 9.20 4.29
C ALA A 174 2.28 9.26 5.83
N LEU A 175 1.74 10.34 6.43
CA LEU A 175 1.59 10.46 7.88
C LEU A 175 0.62 9.41 8.43
N ASP A 176 -0.53 9.21 7.77
CA ASP A 176 -1.53 8.23 8.20
C ASP A 176 -0.97 6.80 8.14
N ILE A 177 -0.32 6.42 7.04
CA ILE A 177 0.32 5.10 6.89
C ILE A 177 1.44 4.92 7.92
N ALA A 178 2.27 5.94 8.16
CA ALA A 178 3.32 5.89 9.17
C ALA A 178 2.73 5.64 10.56
N ASN A 179 1.63 6.31 10.92
CA ASN A 179 0.93 6.11 12.18
C ASN A 179 0.34 4.69 12.29
N LEU A 180 -0.29 4.19 11.22
CA LEU A 180 -0.85 2.84 11.19
C LEU A 180 0.22 1.78 11.38
N LEU A 181 1.38 1.93 10.72
CA LEU A 181 2.50 1.01 10.83
C LEU A 181 3.22 1.10 12.19
N SER A 182 3.30 2.29 12.80
CA SER A 182 3.94 2.50 14.11
C SER A 182 3.08 1.93 15.24
N ASN A 183 1.76 2.12 15.19
CA ASN A 183 0.81 1.57 16.15
C ASN A 183 0.67 0.05 16.02
N SER A 184 1.22 -0.53 14.96
CA SER A 184 1.26 -1.96 14.70
C SER A 184 2.46 -2.65 15.36
N SER A 185 3.37 -1.91 16.01
CA SER A 185 4.49 -2.52 16.75
C SER A 185 4.00 -3.16 18.05
N PRO A 186 4.49 -4.35 18.43
CA PRO A 186 4.10 -4.99 19.69
C PRO A 186 4.47 -4.06 20.85
N CYS A 187 3.52 -3.84 21.75
CA CYS A 187 3.76 -3.18 23.03
C CYS A 187 5.01 -3.79 23.68
N MET A 188 6.07 -3.00 23.89
CA MET A 188 7.23 -3.45 24.64
C MET A 188 6.73 -4.04 25.96
N GLN A 189 6.82 -5.36 26.10
CA GLN A 189 6.66 -5.98 27.40
C GLN A 189 7.75 -5.42 28.29
N TYR A 190 7.37 -4.58 29.25
CA TYR A 190 8.19 -4.24 30.39
C TYR A 190 8.64 -5.57 31.02
N ARG A 191 9.89 -5.97 30.79
CA ARG A 191 10.53 -6.97 31.63
C ARG A 191 10.70 -6.29 32.97
N GLY A 192 9.77 -6.59 33.88
CA GLY A 192 9.98 -6.30 35.29
C GLY A 192 11.31 -6.91 35.72
N HIS A 193 12.20 -6.08 36.22
CA HIS A 193 13.33 -6.54 36.99
C HIS A 193 12.74 -7.11 38.28
N ASP A 194 12.72 -8.43 38.40
CA ASP A 194 12.60 -9.10 39.67
C ASP A 194 13.92 -8.89 40.42
N LEU A 195 13.81 -8.19 41.54
CA LEU A 195 14.81 -8.08 42.59
C LEU A 195 14.87 -9.38 43.40
#